data_9e65938dc6af1176e1074456ebc53120
#
_entry.id   9e65938dc6af1176e1074456ebc53120
#
_cell.length_a   1.000
_cell.length_b   1.000
_cell.length_c   1.000
_cell.angle_alpha   90.00
_cell.angle_beta   90.00
_cell.angle_gamma   90.00
#
_symmetry.space_group_name_H-M   'P 1'
#
loop_
_entity.id
_entity.type
_entity.pdbx_description
1 polymer ?
#
loop_
_entity_poly.entity_id
_entity_poly.type
_entity_poly.pdbx_seq_one_letter_code
_entity_poly.pdbx_strand_id
1 'polypeptide(L)'
;MTDASTSQRMSTGLQKVAERAQREPAGRFHSLAHLIDEELLAGAYHRLRSGAAVGVDGITKEQYGQDLAANLRDLHERLRTKRYRHQPIQRVHIPKEKGRTRPIGISATEDKVVQNALREVLEAVYEQDFLPCSYGFRPGRSAHDAVRALTGAVNQGEAKWILEFDITSFFDSVRRTQLVEMLRKRVADGSILRLVGKCLHVGVLDGGEFTTPDEGTVQGSALSPLLGNVYLHHALDLWFTQVVKPRLRGKAVLVRYADDAVLGFERQDDAERVMAVLGKRMARFGLTLHPDKTRLFDFRQPPRSQGEGKGPAIFDFLGFTWYWRRTRRGSWSVACKTRRVRLSRAIRSASEWCRCHRHLPVKEQHAALKRRIQGHFNYFGVNGNIGSLKQLVAQVRRSWHKWLNRRSQRARLTWERFGDLLRDFPLPTPRIVVSIWR
;
A
#
# COMPACT_ATOMS: atom_id res chain seq x y z
N MET A 1 -19.75 2.31 1.66
CA MET A 1 -19.67 1.33 2.74
C MET A 1 -18.90 0.15 2.16
N THR A 2 -17.60 0.13 2.33
CA THR A 2 -16.81 -1.08 2.18
C THR A 2 -16.81 -1.70 3.56
N ASP A 3 -17.49 -2.83 3.69
CA ASP A 3 -17.57 -3.61 4.90
C ASP A 3 -16.17 -3.90 5.45
N ALA A 4 -15.83 -3.23 6.53
CA ALA A 4 -14.66 -3.52 7.35
C ALA A 4 -14.97 -4.62 8.38
N SER A 5 -15.91 -5.51 8.10
CA SER A 5 -16.37 -6.53 9.04
C SER A 5 -16.53 -7.92 8.45
N THR A 6 -15.76 -8.25 7.41
CA THR A 6 -15.54 -9.66 7.12
C THR A 6 -14.18 -10.01 7.71
N SER A 7 -14.14 -10.28 9.01
CA SER A 7 -13.09 -11.10 9.61
C SER A 7 -13.17 -12.44 8.88
N GLN A 8 -12.34 -12.60 7.85
CA GLN A 8 -12.20 -13.84 7.10
C GLN A 8 -11.88 -14.94 8.11
N ARG A 9 -12.81 -15.84 8.37
CA ARG A 9 -12.50 -17.10 9.05
C ARG A 9 -11.52 -17.83 8.13
N MET A 10 -10.27 -17.89 8.53
CA MET A 10 -9.28 -18.76 7.90
C MET A 10 -9.82 -20.19 7.97
N SER A 11 -9.59 -20.99 6.90
CA SER A 11 -9.91 -22.41 6.95
C SER A 11 -9.18 -23.05 8.15
N THR A 12 -9.77 -24.08 8.74
CA THR A 12 -9.17 -24.78 9.89
C THR A 12 -7.74 -25.26 9.59
N GLY A 13 -7.45 -25.62 8.33
CA GLY A 13 -6.10 -26.01 7.90
C GLY A 13 -5.10 -24.86 7.96
N LEU A 14 -5.45 -23.68 7.45
CA LEU A 14 -4.60 -22.50 7.49
C LEU A 14 -4.40 -21.98 8.92
N GLN A 15 -5.43 -22.07 9.76
CA GLN A 15 -5.32 -21.71 11.17
C GLN A 15 -4.30 -22.59 11.91
N LYS A 16 -4.32 -23.92 11.70
CA LYS A 16 -3.32 -24.83 12.26
C LYS A 16 -1.91 -24.51 11.79
N VAL A 17 -1.75 -24.10 10.53
CA VAL A 17 -0.45 -23.64 9.99
C VAL A 17 0.01 -22.40 10.73
N ALA A 18 -0.84 -21.39 10.92
CA ALA A 18 -0.51 -20.16 11.63
C ALA A 18 -0.13 -20.43 13.09
N GLU A 19 -0.90 -21.25 13.79
CA GLU A 19 -0.62 -21.64 15.19
C GLU A 19 0.74 -22.37 15.30
N ARG A 20 1.01 -23.29 14.38
CA ARG A 20 2.33 -23.97 14.34
C ARG A 20 3.44 -22.99 14.00
N ALA A 21 3.25 -22.07 13.04
CA ALA A 21 4.27 -21.09 12.66
C ALA A 21 4.63 -20.17 13.85
N GLN A 22 3.64 -19.78 14.65
CA GLN A 22 3.84 -18.99 15.87
C GLN A 22 4.59 -19.76 16.96
N ARG A 23 4.22 -21.04 17.16
CA ARG A 23 4.82 -21.90 18.19
C ARG A 23 6.26 -22.31 17.84
N GLU A 24 6.54 -22.50 16.54
CA GLU A 24 7.82 -22.97 16.01
C GLU A 24 8.44 -21.94 15.04
N PRO A 25 9.02 -20.80 15.53
CA PRO A 25 9.56 -19.74 14.66
C PRO A 25 10.70 -20.18 13.75
N ALA A 26 11.46 -21.21 14.12
CA ALA A 26 12.50 -21.81 13.28
C ALA A 26 12.02 -23.04 12.49
N GLY A 27 10.79 -23.48 12.71
CA GLY A 27 10.22 -24.67 12.08
C GLY A 27 9.99 -24.50 10.58
N ARG A 28 10.17 -25.57 9.82
CA ARG A 28 9.93 -25.59 8.36
C ARG A 28 8.70 -26.40 8.03
N PHE A 29 7.99 -25.94 7.01
CA PHE A 29 6.75 -26.58 6.52
C PHE A 29 7.05 -27.40 5.27
N HIS A 30 6.89 -28.72 5.37
CA HIS A 30 7.18 -29.68 4.30
C HIS A 30 5.95 -30.04 3.47
N SER A 31 4.74 -29.79 3.96
CA SER A 31 3.48 -30.10 3.30
C SER A 31 2.48 -28.96 3.49
N LEU A 32 2.28 -28.18 2.45
CA LEU A 32 1.34 -27.03 2.40
C LEU A 32 0.47 -27.08 1.14
N ALA A 33 0.94 -27.76 0.09
CA ALA A 33 0.26 -27.76 -1.21
C ALA A 33 -1.14 -28.36 -1.15
N HIS A 34 -1.39 -29.34 -0.24
CA HIS A 34 -2.70 -29.96 -0.05
C HIS A 34 -3.76 -28.97 0.48
N LEU A 35 -3.34 -27.83 1.04
CA LEU A 35 -4.25 -26.78 1.49
C LEU A 35 -4.82 -25.94 0.33
N ILE A 36 -4.24 -26.05 -0.88
CA ILE A 36 -4.80 -25.44 -2.08
C ILE A 36 -5.81 -26.39 -2.68
N ASP A 37 -6.93 -26.56 -2.00
CA ASP A 37 -8.07 -27.35 -2.39
C ASP A 37 -9.13 -26.52 -3.16
N GLU A 38 -10.20 -27.17 -3.60
CA GLU A 38 -11.28 -26.52 -4.34
C GLU A 38 -11.98 -25.45 -3.48
N GLU A 39 -12.10 -25.65 -2.16
CA GLU A 39 -12.71 -24.68 -1.24
C GLU A 39 -11.87 -23.40 -1.14
N LEU A 40 -10.55 -23.52 -0.98
CA LEU A 40 -9.64 -22.38 -0.93
C LEU A 40 -9.64 -21.63 -2.27
N LEU A 41 -9.64 -22.36 -3.40
CA LEU A 41 -9.72 -21.77 -4.74
C LEU A 41 -11.04 -21.03 -4.96
N ALA A 42 -12.17 -21.61 -4.53
CA ALA A 42 -13.49 -20.96 -4.57
C ALA A 42 -13.50 -19.67 -3.72
N GLY A 43 -12.97 -19.75 -2.51
CA GLY A 43 -12.78 -18.57 -1.65
C GLY A 43 -11.94 -17.50 -2.33
N ALA A 44 -10.83 -17.88 -2.94
CA ALA A 44 -9.96 -16.97 -3.68
C ALA A 44 -10.68 -16.31 -4.86
N TYR A 45 -11.48 -17.06 -5.63
CA TYR A 45 -12.30 -16.52 -6.72
C TYR A 45 -13.35 -15.50 -6.20
N HIS A 46 -14.08 -15.82 -5.14
CA HIS A 46 -15.10 -14.92 -4.60
C HIS A 46 -14.53 -13.58 -4.14
N ARG A 47 -13.30 -13.57 -3.62
CA ARG A 47 -12.59 -12.36 -3.21
C ARG A 47 -12.06 -11.50 -4.37
N LEU A 48 -12.03 -12.03 -5.60
CA LEU A 48 -11.67 -11.21 -6.76
C LEU A 48 -12.70 -10.08 -6.95
N ARG A 49 -12.19 -8.90 -7.27
CA ARG A 49 -13.04 -7.75 -7.55
C ARG A 49 -13.80 -7.94 -8.86
N SER A 50 -15.12 -7.75 -8.86
CA SER A 50 -15.94 -7.68 -10.07
C SER A 50 -15.56 -6.45 -10.91
N GLY A 51 -15.59 -6.59 -12.24
CA GLY A 51 -15.21 -5.53 -13.18
C GLY A 51 -13.72 -5.16 -13.13
N ALA A 52 -12.85 -6.06 -12.63
CA ALA A 52 -11.41 -5.88 -12.71
C ALA A 52 -10.92 -6.08 -14.15
N ALA A 53 -9.77 -5.47 -14.50
CA ALA A 53 -9.13 -5.64 -15.79
C ALA A 53 -8.86 -7.13 -16.08
N VAL A 54 -9.12 -7.56 -17.31
CA VAL A 54 -8.91 -8.93 -17.80
C VAL A 54 -7.45 -9.13 -18.21
N GLY A 55 -6.97 -10.38 -18.15
CA GLY A 55 -5.65 -10.76 -18.63
C GLY A 55 -5.59 -10.96 -20.14
N VAL A 56 -4.54 -11.63 -20.59
CA VAL A 56 -4.29 -11.92 -22.03
C VAL A 56 -5.37 -12.77 -22.68
N ASP A 57 -6.09 -13.57 -21.89
CA ASP A 57 -7.19 -14.44 -22.33
C ASP A 57 -8.52 -13.70 -22.55
N GLY A 58 -8.62 -12.45 -22.13
CA GLY A 58 -9.84 -11.65 -22.20
C GLY A 58 -10.98 -12.12 -21.31
N ILE A 59 -10.78 -13.16 -20.46
CA ILE A 59 -11.84 -13.76 -19.64
C ILE A 59 -12.10 -12.91 -18.40
N THR A 60 -13.33 -12.41 -18.26
CA THR A 60 -13.78 -11.68 -17.07
C THR A 60 -14.03 -12.64 -15.89
N LYS A 61 -14.12 -12.07 -14.67
CA LYS A 61 -14.51 -12.86 -13.49
C LYS A 61 -15.89 -13.50 -13.69
N GLU A 62 -16.83 -12.75 -14.24
CA GLU A 62 -18.20 -13.19 -14.48
C GLU A 62 -18.27 -14.36 -15.47
N GLN A 63 -17.51 -14.27 -16.58
CA GLN A 63 -17.41 -15.36 -17.56
C GLN A 63 -16.78 -16.62 -16.97
N TYR A 64 -15.66 -16.48 -16.23
CA TYR A 64 -15.04 -17.62 -15.53
C TYR A 64 -15.99 -18.26 -14.51
N GLY A 65 -16.87 -17.48 -13.92
CA GLY A 65 -17.85 -17.90 -12.93
C GLY A 65 -19.07 -18.63 -13.49
N GLN A 66 -19.30 -18.65 -14.81
CA GLN A 66 -20.45 -19.35 -15.41
C GLN A 66 -20.39 -20.87 -15.13
N ASP A 67 -19.19 -21.46 -15.24
CA ASP A 67 -18.93 -22.87 -14.94
C ASP A 67 -17.93 -23.04 -13.79
N LEU A 68 -18.11 -22.24 -12.72
CA LEU A 68 -17.12 -22.09 -11.66
C LEU A 68 -16.68 -23.45 -11.07
N ALA A 69 -17.63 -24.34 -10.77
CA ALA A 69 -17.33 -25.65 -10.15
C ALA A 69 -16.47 -26.53 -11.06
N ALA A 70 -16.78 -26.56 -12.36
CA ALA A 70 -15.99 -27.31 -13.34
C ALA A 70 -14.61 -26.73 -13.53
N ASN A 71 -14.52 -25.40 -13.68
CA ASN A 71 -13.25 -24.68 -13.84
C ASN A 71 -12.33 -24.85 -12.63
N LEU A 72 -12.87 -24.79 -11.40
CA LEU A 72 -12.06 -24.96 -10.19
C LEU A 72 -11.61 -26.41 -9.99
N ARG A 73 -12.43 -27.40 -10.35
CA ARG A 73 -12.06 -28.81 -10.30
C ARG A 73 -10.92 -29.12 -11.28
N ASP A 74 -11.03 -28.66 -12.53
CA ASP A 74 -9.96 -28.79 -13.52
C ASP A 74 -8.67 -28.08 -13.08
N LEU A 75 -8.79 -26.86 -12.57
CA LEU A 75 -7.65 -26.11 -12.04
C LEU A 75 -6.98 -26.86 -10.88
N HIS A 76 -7.75 -27.38 -9.92
CA HIS A 76 -7.24 -28.14 -8.79
C HIS A 76 -6.50 -29.39 -9.27
N GLU A 77 -7.07 -30.15 -10.22
CA GLU A 77 -6.40 -31.34 -10.80
C GLU A 77 -5.09 -30.97 -11.51
N ARG A 78 -5.06 -29.87 -12.28
CA ARG A 78 -3.83 -29.37 -12.91
C ARG A 78 -2.79 -28.92 -11.90
N LEU A 79 -3.19 -28.32 -10.77
CA LEU A 79 -2.29 -27.97 -9.67
C LEU A 79 -1.73 -29.22 -9.00
N ARG A 80 -2.58 -30.21 -8.65
CA ARG A 80 -2.23 -31.47 -8.00
C ARG A 80 -1.25 -32.29 -8.86
N THR A 81 -1.50 -32.40 -10.17
CA THR A 81 -0.67 -33.11 -11.12
C THR A 81 0.52 -32.31 -11.65
N LYS A 82 0.73 -31.08 -11.15
CA LYS A 82 1.81 -30.16 -11.55
C LYS A 82 1.72 -29.70 -13.01
N ARG A 83 0.62 -29.93 -13.71
CA ARG A 83 0.37 -29.54 -15.11
C ARG A 83 -0.05 -28.07 -15.25
N TYR A 84 -0.45 -27.40 -14.17
CA TYR A 84 -0.81 -25.99 -14.21
C TYR A 84 0.33 -25.15 -14.84
N ARG A 85 -0.03 -24.23 -15.74
CA ARG A 85 0.86 -23.26 -16.37
C ARG A 85 0.26 -21.87 -16.20
N HIS A 86 1.03 -20.95 -15.66
CA HIS A 86 0.64 -19.56 -15.54
C HIS A 86 0.65 -18.92 -16.94
N GLN A 87 -0.40 -18.18 -17.31
CA GLN A 87 -0.48 -17.47 -18.57
C GLN A 87 0.41 -16.23 -18.55
N PRO A 88 0.85 -15.73 -19.73
CA PRO A 88 1.56 -14.46 -19.80
C PRO A 88 0.80 -13.30 -19.14
N ILE A 89 1.53 -12.34 -18.62
CA ILE A 89 0.96 -11.17 -17.96
C ILE A 89 0.82 -10.04 -18.98
N GLN A 90 -0.36 -9.50 -19.11
CA GLN A 90 -0.58 -8.29 -19.90
C GLN A 90 -0.09 -7.06 -19.15
N ARG A 91 0.87 -6.32 -19.73
CA ARG A 91 1.37 -5.08 -19.17
C ARG A 91 0.55 -3.88 -19.65
N VAL A 92 0.18 -3.01 -18.71
CA VAL A 92 -0.44 -1.71 -19.00
C VAL A 92 0.32 -0.60 -18.27
N HIS A 93 0.42 0.57 -18.88
CA HIS A 93 1.15 1.70 -18.34
C HIS A 93 0.20 2.72 -17.73
N ILE A 94 0.23 2.90 -16.40
CA ILE A 94 -0.59 3.88 -15.69
C ILE A 94 0.21 5.18 -15.51
N PRO A 95 -0.38 6.36 -15.82
CA PRO A 95 0.29 7.64 -15.65
C PRO A 95 0.73 7.90 -14.19
N LYS A 96 2.00 8.26 -14.00
CA LYS A 96 2.61 8.68 -12.73
C LYS A 96 2.91 10.18 -12.78
N GLU A 97 3.43 10.73 -11.68
CA GLU A 97 3.82 12.15 -11.62
C GLU A 97 4.95 12.49 -12.60
N LYS A 98 4.97 13.73 -13.06
CA LYS A 98 6.00 14.28 -13.96
C LYS A 98 6.11 13.56 -15.31
N GLY A 99 5.00 13.12 -15.91
CA GLY A 99 4.98 12.46 -17.22
C GLY A 99 5.54 11.04 -17.27
N ARG A 100 5.92 10.47 -16.11
CA ARG A 100 6.36 9.07 -16.02
C ARG A 100 5.15 8.13 -16.04
N THR A 101 5.36 6.90 -16.42
CA THR A 101 4.36 5.82 -16.33
C THR A 101 4.80 4.79 -15.29
N ARG A 102 3.83 4.03 -14.81
CA ARG A 102 4.05 2.88 -13.94
C ARG A 102 3.55 1.64 -14.67
N PRO A 103 4.41 0.67 -14.98
CA PRO A 103 3.97 -0.58 -15.56
C PRO A 103 3.20 -1.39 -14.50
N ILE A 104 2.02 -1.87 -14.88
CA ILE A 104 1.19 -2.77 -14.04
C ILE A 104 0.92 -4.03 -14.86
N GLY A 105 1.20 -5.18 -14.27
CA GLY A 105 0.88 -6.47 -14.87
C GLY A 105 -0.53 -6.93 -14.51
N ILE A 106 -1.27 -7.39 -15.50
CA ILE A 106 -2.62 -7.95 -15.33
C ILE A 106 -2.55 -9.43 -15.68
N SER A 107 -2.74 -10.30 -14.67
CA SER A 107 -2.82 -11.74 -14.86
C SER A 107 -4.21 -12.15 -15.34
N ALA A 108 -4.32 -13.31 -15.98
CA ALA A 108 -5.59 -13.95 -16.30
C ALA A 108 -6.43 -14.21 -15.04
N THR A 109 -7.73 -14.35 -15.19
CA THR A 109 -8.64 -14.53 -14.05
C THR A 109 -8.30 -15.79 -13.25
N GLU A 110 -8.01 -16.89 -13.91
CA GLU A 110 -7.59 -18.14 -13.27
C GLU A 110 -6.27 -17.97 -12.49
N ASP A 111 -5.29 -17.31 -13.08
CA ASP A 111 -4.00 -17.05 -12.41
C ASP A 111 -4.16 -16.16 -11.17
N LYS A 112 -5.10 -15.20 -11.19
CA LYS A 112 -5.44 -14.41 -10.01
C LYS A 112 -6.02 -15.28 -8.88
N VAL A 113 -6.82 -16.30 -9.21
CA VAL A 113 -7.33 -17.27 -8.23
C VAL A 113 -6.18 -18.02 -7.60
N VAL A 114 -5.27 -18.59 -8.41
CA VAL A 114 -4.08 -19.32 -7.93
C VAL A 114 -3.19 -18.42 -7.07
N GLN A 115 -2.89 -17.21 -7.52
CA GLN A 115 -2.06 -16.25 -6.78
C GLN A 115 -2.67 -15.88 -5.42
N ASN A 116 -3.99 -15.72 -5.33
CA ASN A 116 -4.67 -15.43 -4.06
C ASN A 116 -4.66 -16.65 -3.12
N ALA A 117 -4.96 -17.85 -3.62
CA ALA A 117 -4.89 -19.07 -2.81
C ALA A 117 -3.47 -19.30 -2.27
N LEU A 118 -2.46 -19.19 -3.13
CA LEU A 118 -1.06 -19.31 -2.75
C LEU A 118 -0.63 -18.24 -1.73
N ARG A 119 -1.11 -17.00 -1.90
CA ARG A 119 -0.87 -15.92 -0.94
C ARG A 119 -1.41 -16.29 0.44
N GLU A 120 -2.63 -16.82 0.54
CA GLU A 120 -3.23 -17.17 1.84
C GLU A 120 -2.45 -18.26 2.57
N VAL A 121 -2.00 -19.27 1.83
CA VAL A 121 -1.17 -20.34 2.40
C VAL A 121 0.15 -19.79 2.94
N LEU A 122 0.83 -18.94 2.16
CA LEU A 122 2.10 -18.33 2.59
C LEU A 122 1.90 -17.29 3.69
N GLU A 123 0.80 -16.53 3.66
CA GLU A 123 0.46 -15.53 4.67
C GLU A 123 0.25 -16.16 6.05
N ALA A 124 -0.36 -17.36 6.12
CA ALA A 124 -0.52 -18.12 7.37
C ALA A 124 0.83 -18.42 8.05
N VAL A 125 1.90 -18.59 7.27
CA VAL A 125 3.26 -18.81 7.77
C VAL A 125 3.94 -17.48 8.11
N TYR A 126 4.06 -16.58 7.14
CA TYR A 126 4.93 -15.39 7.23
C TYR A 126 4.37 -14.26 8.10
N GLU A 127 3.04 -14.20 8.28
CA GLU A 127 2.45 -13.20 9.18
C GLU A 127 2.93 -13.37 10.62
N GLN A 128 3.29 -14.59 11.02
CA GLN A 128 3.86 -14.90 12.34
C GLN A 128 5.33 -14.47 12.47
N ASP A 129 6.05 -14.37 11.35
CA ASP A 129 7.46 -14.00 11.31
C ASP A 129 7.68 -12.48 11.22
N PHE A 130 6.75 -11.76 10.60
CA PHE A 130 6.90 -10.33 10.34
C PHE A 130 6.96 -9.50 11.61
N LEU A 131 7.98 -8.65 11.70
CA LEU A 131 8.19 -7.78 12.85
C LEU A 131 7.11 -6.68 12.97
N PRO A 132 6.90 -6.14 14.18
CA PRO A 132 5.93 -5.07 14.43
C PRO A 132 6.17 -3.79 13.64
N CYS A 133 7.39 -3.56 13.14
CA CYS A 133 7.76 -2.38 12.34
C CYS A 133 7.19 -2.40 10.92
N SER A 134 6.70 -3.53 10.42
CA SER A 134 6.13 -3.70 9.08
C SER A 134 4.61 -3.61 9.11
N TYR A 135 4.02 -2.73 8.29
CA TYR A 135 2.58 -2.43 8.28
C TYR A 135 1.90 -2.68 6.93
N GLY A 136 2.61 -2.49 5.82
CA GLY A 136 2.01 -2.55 4.48
C GLY A 136 1.62 -3.94 4.03
N PHE A 137 0.43 -4.07 3.42
CA PHE A 137 -0.10 -5.32 2.86
C PHE A 137 -0.20 -6.48 3.85
N ARG A 138 -0.39 -6.20 5.13
CA ARG A 138 -0.56 -7.19 6.19
C ARG A 138 -1.98 -7.17 6.73
N PRO A 139 -2.59 -8.33 7.04
CA PRO A 139 -3.91 -8.41 7.69
C PRO A 139 -3.95 -7.64 9.01
N GLY A 140 -5.04 -6.93 9.25
CA GLY A 140 -5.24 -6.20 10.50
C GLY A 140 -4.33 -4.98 10.70
N ARG A 141 -3.48 -4.63 9.71
CA ARG A 141 -2.58 -3.47 9.76
C ARG A 141 -2.89 -2.45 8.68
N SER A 142 -2.74 -1.18 9.00
CA SER A 142 -3.08 -0.08 8.12
C SER A 142 -1.96 0.98 8.04
N ALA A 143 -2.09 1.86 7.05
CA ALA A 143 -1.21 3.04 6.96
C ALA A 143 -1.36 3.95 8.19
N HIS A 144 -2.54 4.00 8.80
CA HIS A 144 -2.78 4.77 10.02
C HIS A 144 -2.04 4.19 11.23
N ASP A 145 -1.84 2.88 11.30
CA ASP A 145 -1.05 2.26 12.37
C ASP A 145 0.44 2.63 12.22
N ALA A 146 0.96 2.65 11.00
CA ALA A 146 2.31 3.14 10.73
C ALA A 146 2.45 4.63 11.13
N VAL A 147 1.45 5.46 10.80
CA VAL A 147 1.41 6.87 11.18
C VAL A 147 1.34 7.03 12.70
N ARG A 148 0.54 6.22 13.43
CA ARG A 148 0.49 6.24 14.91
C ARG A 148 1.84 5.84 15.51
N ALA A 149 2.46 4.77 15.01
CA ALA A 149 3.75 4.31 15.52
C ALA A 149 4.84 5.38 15.38
N LEU A 150 4.91 6.04 14.21
CA LEU A 150 5.88 7.12 14.00
C LEU A 150 5.55 8.34 14.86
N THR A 151 4.26 8.71 15.00
CA THR A 151 3.83 9.81 15.87
C THR A 151 4.21 9.54 17.32
N GLY A 152 4.00 8.32 17.81
CA GLY A 152 4.38 7.89 19.15
C GLY A 152 5.88 8.02 19.38
N ALA A 153 6.70 7.50 18.47
CA ALA A 153 8.16 7.56 18.57
C ALA A 153 8.69 9.00 18.58
N VAL A 154 8.12 9.90 17.76
CA VAL A 154 8.49 11.32 17.76
C VAL A 154 8.10 11.98 19.08
N ASN A 155 6.87 11.77 19.57
CA ASN A 155 6.40 12.38 20.81
C ASN A 155 7.17 11.88 22.05
N GLN A 156 7.64 10.63 22.03
CA GLN A 156 8.47 10.04 23.09
C GLN A 156 9.94 10.46 23.01
N GLY A 157 10.32 11.23 21.98
CA GLY A 157 11.69 11.66 21.75
C GLY A 157 12.64 10.56 21.25
N GLU A 158 12.11 9.43 20.79
CA GLU A 158 12.88 8.34 20.21
C GLU A 158 13.27 8.58 18.75
N ALA A 159 12.53 9.46 18.05
CA ALA A 159 12.73 9.82 16.65
C ALA A 159 12.96 11.33 16.52
N LYS A 160 14.12 11.81 16.96
CA LYS A 160 14.60 13.20 16.85
C LYS A 160 15.27 13.47 15.50
N TRP A 161 15.90 12.45 14.94
CA TRP A 161 16.55 12.45 13.64
C TRP A 161 15.84 11.46 12.74
N ILE A 162 15.36 11.92 11.59
CA ILE A 162 14.55 11.12 10.66
C ILE A 162 15.37 10.84 9.41
N LEU A 163 15.63 9.58 9.14
CA LEU A 163 16.21 9.10 7.88
C LEU A 163 15.08 8.56 7.00
N GLU A 164 14.68 9.37 6.01
CA GLU A 164 13.80 8.98 4.91
C GLU A 164 14.64 8.34 3.81
N PHE A 165 14.18 7.25 3.22
CA PHE A 165 14.80 6.64 2.06
C PHE A 165 13.76 5.97 1.16
N ASP A 166 14.06 5.87 -0.13
CA ASP A 166 13.22 5.28 -1.16
C ASP A 166 14.03 4.26 -1.95
N ILE A 167 13.47 3.09 -2.21
CA ILE A 167 14.12 2.04 -3.00
C ILE A 167 13.71 2.22 -4.46
N THR A 168 14.69 2.36 -5.33
CA THR A 168 14.44 2.54 -6.76
C THR A 168 13.88 1.26 -7.36
N SER A 169 12.71 1.35 -8.01
CA SER A 169 12.06 0.23 -8.73
C SER A 169 12.05 -1.09 -7.94
N PHE A 170 11.66 -1.04 -6.67
CA PHE A 170 11.76 -2.16 -5.73
C PHE A 170 11.29 -3.50 -6.34
N PHE A 171 10.08 -3.56 -6.88
CA PHE A 171 9.53 -4.81 -7.42
C PHE A 171 10.31 -5.35 -8.62
N ASP A 172 10.92 -4.48 -9.42
CA ASP A 172 11.72 -4.87 -10.58
C ASP A 172 13.14 -5.31 -10.18
N SER A 173 13.61 -4.89 -8.99
CA SER A 173 14.97 -5.16 -8.48
C SER A 173 15.06 -6.38 -7.56
N VAL A 174 13.95 -7.06 -7.26
CA VAL A 174 13.95 -8.26 -6.40
C VAL A 174 14.67 -9.40 -7.08
N ARG A 175 15.76 -9.88 -6.50
CA ARG A 175 16.49 -11.05 -6.98
C ARG A 175 15.72 -12.32 -6.66
N ARG A 176 15.20 -13.00 -7.68
CA ARG A 176 14.33 -14.20 -7.53
C ARG A 176 15.03 -15.34 -6.80
N THR A 177 16.31 -15.56 -7.06
CA THR A 177 17.12 -16.59 -6.38
C THR A 177 17.18 -16.35 -4.87
N GLN A 178 17.51 -15.12 -4.46
CA GLN A 178 17.53 -14.74 -3.04
C GLN A 178 16.14 -14.83 -2.40
N LEU A 179 15.08 -14.40 -3.12
CA LEU A 179 13.71 -14.53 -2.62
C LEU A 179 13.34 -15.98 -2.35
N VAL A 180 13.65 -16.89 -3.28
CA VAL A 180 13.39 -18.34 -3.11
C VAL A 180 14.20 -18.91 -1.93
N GLU A 181 15.45 -18.49 -1.75
CA GLU A 181 16.26 -18.89 -0.58
C GLU A 181 15.64 -18.39 0.74
N MET A 182 15.12 -17.15 0.77
CA MET A 182 14.40 -16.63 1.93
C MET A 182 13.15 -17.45 2.22
N LEU A 183 12.37 -17.78 1.18
CA LEU A 183 11.18 -18.61 1.32
C LEU A 183 11.53 -20.00 1.85
N ARG A 184 12.61 -20.60 1.39
CA ARG A 184 13.08 -21.92 1.84
C ARG A 184 13.42 -21.99 3.33
N LYS A 185 13.63 -20.87 4.00
CA LYS A 185 13.87 -20.86 5.45
C LYS A 185 12.65 -21.35 6.23
N ARG A 186 11.44 -21.10 5.72
CA ARG A 186 10.19 -21.50 6.34
C ARG A 186 9.42 -22.57 5.55
N VAL A 187 9.51 -22.55 4.22
CA VAL A 187 8.76 -23.41 3.32
C VAL A 187 9.71 -24.40 2.66
N ALA A 188 9.57 -25.70 3.01
CA ALA A 188 10.30 -26.81 2.41
C ALA A 188 9.45 -27.60 1.40
N ASP A 189 8.16 -27.25 1.24
CA ASP A 189 7.27 -27.87 0.26
C ASP A 189 7.68 -27.48 -1.16
N GLY A 190 8.23 -28.46 -1.89
CA GLY A 190 8.69 -28.26 -3.27
C GLY A 190 7.57 -27.90 -4.25
N SER A 191 6.32 -28.29 -3.98
CA SER A 191 5.18 -27.96 -4.84
C SER A 191 4.80 -26.49 -4.70
N ILE A 192 4.78 -25.97 -3.46
CA ILE A 192 4.58 -24.53 -3.18
C ILE A 192 5.69 -23.71 -3.80
N LEU A 193 6.96 -24.06 -3.57
CA LEU A 193 8.10 -23.31 -4.12
C LEU A 193 8.10 -23.32 -5.67
N ARG A 194 7.71 -24.44 -6.29
CA ARG A 194 7.54 -24.52 -7.75
C ARG A 194 6.40 -23.61 -8.23
N LEU A 195 5.29 -23.55 -7.50
CA LEU A 195 4.16 -22.69 -7.86
C LEU A 195 4.52 -21.22 -7.73
N VAL A 196 5.25 -20.83 -6.67
CA VAL A 196 5.85 -19.48 -6.56
C VAL A 196 6.76 -19.21 -7.75
N GLY A 197 7.63 -20.16 -8.11
CA GLY A 197 8.50 -20.04 -9.29
C GLY A 197 7.72 -19.79 -10.57
N LYS A 198 6.62 -20.50 -10.81
CA LYS A 198 5.74 -20.28 -11.97
C LYS A 198 5.16 -18.86 -11.99
N CYS A 199 4.80 -18.29 -10.84
CA CYS A 199 4.31 -16.91 -10.74
C CYS A 199 5.43 -15.85 -10.94
N LEU A 200 6.68 -16.19 -10.61
CA LEU A 200 7.82 -15.28 -10.75
C LEU A 200 8.43 -15.26 -12.17
N HIS A 201 8.49 -16.44 -12.83
CA HIS A 201 9.13 -16.60 -14.15
C HIS A 201 8.13 -16.52 -15.31
N VAL A 202 6.99 -15.87 -15.10
CA VAL A 202 6.00 -15.69 -16.14
C VAL A 202 6.43 -14.63 -17.16
N GLY A 203 6.17 -14.89 -18.43
CA GLY A 203 6.40 -13.93 -19.51
C GLY A 203 5.41 -12.75 -19.43
N VAL A 204 5.83 -11.63 -19.97
CA VAL A 204 5.09 -10.36 -19.99
C VAL A 204 4.83 -9.96 -21.43
N LEU A 205 3.59 -9.68 -21.76
CA LEU A 205 3.15 -9.14 -23.02
C LEU A 205 2.97 -7.62 -22.87
N ASP A 206 3.80 -6.83 -23.53
CA ASP A 206 3.79 -5.36 -23.50
C ASP A 206 3.64 -4.80 -24.91
N GLY A 207 2.51 -4.18 -25.23
CA GLY A 207 2.26 -3.59 -26.56
C GLY A 207 2.35 -4.59 -27.73
N GLY A 208 2.21 -5.89 -27.48
CA GLY A 208 2.37 -6.96 -28.50
C GLY A 208 3.73 -7.66 -28.45
N GLU A 209 4.71 -7.13 -27.74
CA GLU A 209 6.02 -7.76 -27.54
C GLU A 209 6.01 -8.68 -26.33
N PHE A 210 6.50 -9.91 -26.50
CA PHE A 210 6.65 -10.88 -25.43
C PHE A 210 8.07 -10.85 -24.88
N THR A 211 8.17 -10.64 -23.57
CA THR A 211 9.45 -10.61 -22.85
C THR A 211 9.41 -11.51 -21.63
N THR A 212 10.54 -12.08 -21.27
CA THR A 212 10.69 -12.84 -20.01
C THR A 212 11.75 -12.15 -19.16
N PRO A 213 11.35 -11.31 -18.19
CA PRO A 213 12.31 -10.66 -17.30
C PRO A 213 13.08 -11.68 -16.45
N ASP A 214 14.37 -11.49 -16.27
CA ASP A 214 15.23 -12.38 -15.47
C ASP A 214 15.11 -12.13 -13.97
N GLU A 215 14.80 -10.89 -13.57
CA GLU A 215 14.66 -10.47 -12.17
C GLU A 215 13.30 -9.80 -11.93
N GLY A 216 13.03 -9.52 -10.68
CA GLY A 216 11.85 -8.79 -10.25
C GLY A 216 10.62 -9.66 -10.01
N THR A 217 9.62 -9.03 -9.41
CA THR A 217 8.27 -9.57 -9.21
C THR A 217 7.28 -8.70 -9.97
N VAL A 218 6.23 -9.32 -10.50
CA VAL A 218 5.26 -8.58 -11.31
C VAL A 218 4.46 -7.59 -10.46
N GLN A 219 4.62 -6.30 -10.77
CA GLN A 219 3.81 -5.28 -10.13
C GLN A 219 2.35 -5.39 -10.58
N GLY A 220 1.45 -5.72 -9.66
CA GLY A 220 0.01 -5.95 -9.93
C GLY A 220 -0.45 -7.39 -9.67
N SER A 221 0.47 -8.34 -9.47
CA SER A 221 0.14 -9.68 -8.97
C SER A 221 -0.34 -9.61 -7.52
N ALA A 222 -1.32 -10.44 -7.17
CA ALA A 222 -1.82 -10.55 -5.80
C ALA A 222 -0.77 -11.11 -4.81
N LEU A 223 0.20 -11.85 -5.30
CA LEU A 223 1.25 -12.47 -4.51
C LEU A 223 2.44 -11.53 -4.25
N SER A 224 2.75 -10.60 -5.17
CA SER A 224 3.95 -9.75 -5.10
C SER A 224 4.07 -8.90 -3.82
N PRO A 225 2.99 -8.36 -3.23
CA PRO A 225 3.09 -7.62 -1.96
C PRO A 225 3.60 -8.46 -0.80
N LEU A 226 3.15 -9.71 -0.68
CA LEU A 226 3.62 -10.64 0.36
C LEU A 226 5.09 -11.01 0.13
N LEU A 227 5.45 -11.36 -1.11
CA LEU A 227 6.84 -11.68 -1.47
C LEU A 227 7.78 -10.50 -1.23
N GLY A 228 7.34 -9.27 -1.53
CA GLY A 228 8.05 -8.04 -1.23
C GLY A 228 8.26 -7.85 0.28
N ASN A 229 7.24 -8.16 1.09
CA ASN A 229 7.37 -8.13 2.55
C ASN A 229 8.36 -9.18 3.07
N VAL A 230 8.35 -10.41 2.54
CA VAL A 230 9.35 -11.44 2.89
C VAL A 230 10.76 -10.97 2.55
N TYR A 231 10.93 -10.37 1.38
CA TYR A 231 12.24 -9.87 0.95
C TYR A 231 12.76 -8.76 1.86
N LEU A 232 11.95 -7.75 2.15
CA LEU A 232 12.32 -6.63 3.01
C LEU A 232 12.45 -7.02 4.48
N HIS A 233 11.70 -8.01 4.94
CA HIS A 233 11.88 -8.58 6.27
C HIS A 233 13.32 -9.08 6.47
N HIS A 234 13.88 -9.79 5.48
CA HIS A 234 15.26 -10.28 5.56
C HIS A 234 16.31 -9.21 5.22
N ALA A 235 16.03 -8.35 4.23
CA ALA A 235 16.99 -7.34 3.81
C ALA A 235 17.11 -6.19 4.82
N LEU A 236 15.99 -5.75 5.40
CA LEU A 236 15.91 -4.54 6.22
C LEU A 236 15.49 -4.83 7.68
N ASP A 237 14.30 -5.44 7.89
CA ASP A 237 13.66 -5.47 9.20
C ASP A 237 14.49 -6.24 10.23
N LEU A 238 14.92 -7.46 9.91
CA LEU A 238 15.75 -8.29 10.78
C LEU A 238 17.13 -7.65 11.00
N TRP A 239 17.75 -7.14 9.93
CA TRP A 239 19.05 -6.49 10.04
C TRP A 239 18.98 -5.26 10.97
N PHE A 240 17.98 -4.39 10.76
CA PHE A 240 17.85 -3.22 11.61
C PHE A 240 17.58 -3.60 13.07
N THR A 241 16.68 -4.54 13.31
CA THR A 241 16.23 -4.88 14.67
C THR A 241 17.26 -5.69 15.44
N GLN A 242 17.91 -6.68 14.78
CA GLN A 242 18.78 -7.63 15.46
C GLN A 242 20.27 -7.25 15.38
N VAL A 243 20.69 -6.51 14.35
CA VAL A 243 22.11 -6.18 14.13
C VAL A 243 22.40 -4.72 14.42
N VAL A 244 21.59 -3.80 13.89
CA VAL A 244 21.84 -2.35 14.02
C VAL A 244 21.43 -1.85 15.39
N LYS A 245 20.15 -2.03 15.74
CA LYS A 245 19.55 -1.46 16.96
C LYS A 245 20.34 -1.77 18.25
N PRO A 246 20.86 -2.99 18.48
CA PRO A 246 21.66 -3.28 19.67
C PRO A 246 23.04 -2.57 19.72
N ARG A 247 23.51 -2.03 18.60
CA ARG A 247 24.81 -1.33 18.49
C ARG A 247 24.69 0.20 18.54
N LEU A 248 23.46 0.70 18.64
CA LEU A 248 23.21 2.13 18.77
C LEU A 248 23.36 2.58 20.23
N ARG A 249 23.73 3.84 20.40
CA ARG A 249 23.85 4.48 21.72
C ARG A 249 22.52 5.03 22.23
N GLY A 250 21.65 5.43 21.32
CA GLY A 250 20.33 5.95 21.61
C GLY A 250 19.23 5.01 21.13
N LYS A 251 17.97 5.38 21.42
CA LYS A 251 16.81 4.67 20.90
C LYS A 251 16.67 4.88 19.40
N ALA A 252 16.11 3.87 18.73
CA ALA A 252 15.81 3.94 17.31
C ALA A 252 14.56 3.14 16.96
N VAL A 253 13.83 3.59 15.95
CA VAL A 253 12.61 2.98 15.46
C VAL A 253 12.66 2.84 13.94
N LEU A 254 12.13 1.73 13.42
CA LEU A 254 11.84 1.52 12.00
C LEU A 254 10.32 1.50 11.85
N VAL A 255 9.80 2.27 10.89
CA VAL A 255 8.40 2.20 10.47
C VAL A 255 8.38 1.97 8.96
N ARG A 256 7.89 0.81 8.54
CA ARG A 256 7.86 0.39 7.13
C ARG A 256 6.44 0.08 6.65
N TYR A 257 6.08 0.63 5.52
CA TYR A 257 4.85 0.32 4.81
C TYR A 257 5.17 -0.12 3.38
N ALA A 258 5.24 -1.42 3.12
CA ALA A 258 5.79 -2.00 1.89
C ALA A 258 7.25 -1.54 1.66
N ASP A 259 7.53 -0.90 0.53
CA ASP A 259 8.81 -0.30 0.16
C ASP A 259 9.04 1.11 0.74
N ASP A 260 7.98 1.81 1.17
CA ASP A 260 8.10 3.09 1.88
C ASP A 260 8.56 2.83 3.33
N ALA A 261 9.69 3.38 3.74
CA ALA A 261 10.20 3.22 5.10
C ALA A 261 10.87 4.48 5.64
N VAL A 262 10.79 4.63 6.96
CA VAL A 262 11.42 5.71 7.72
C VAL A 262 12.11 5.12 8.93
N LEU A 263 13.35 5.56 9.18
CA LEU A 263 14.11 5.28 10.39
C LEU A 263 14.13 6.53 11.27
N GLY A 264 13.75 6.39 12.52
CA GLY A 264 13.84 7.44 13.52
C GLY A 264 14.97 7.12 14.51
N PHE A 265 15.75 8.13 14.90
CA PHE A 265 16.85 8.00 15.85
C PHE A 265 16.78 9.07 16.94
N GLU A 266 17.16 8.72 18.13
CA GLU A 266 17.31 9.66 19.23
C GLU A 266 18.56 10.54 19.06
N ARG A 267 19.65 9.97 18.51
CA ARG A 267 20.97 10.59 18.37
C ARG A 267 21.36 10.75 16.90
N GLN A 268 22.02 11.86 16.59
CA GLN A 268 22.51 12.18 15.25
C GLN A 268 23.62 11.23 14.79
N ASP A 269 24.61 10.98 15.66
CA ASP A 269 25.73 10.11 15.35
C ASP A 269 25.31 8.68 15.01
N ASP A 270 24.24 8.18 15.63
CA ASP A 270 23.64 6.88 15.29
C ASP A 270 22.96 6.92 13.91
N ALA A 271 22.22 7.99 13.59
CA ALA A 271 21.57 8.15 12.30
C ALA A 271 22.57 8.24 11.14
N GLU A 272 23.66 9.01 11.31
CA GLU A 272 24.71 9.16 10.30
C GLU A 272 25.45 7.83 10.05
N ARG A 273 25.78 7.09 11.11
CA ARG A 273 26.39 5.76 10.98
C ARG A 273 25.52 4.77 10.24
N VAL A 274 24.21 4.76 10.52
CA VAL A 274 23.27 3.88 9.83
C VAL A 274 23.11 4.31 8.37
N MET A 275 22.99 5.62 8.09
CA MET A 275 22.91 6.14 6.72
C MET A 275 24.12 5.72 5.87
N ALA A 276 25.32 5.76 6.43
CA ALA A 276 26.56 5.38 5.73
C ALA A 276 26.61 3.90 5.33
N VAL A 277 25.95 3.01 6.07
CA VAL A 277 25.97 1.56 5.81
C VAL A 277 24.69 1.04 5.14
N LEU A 278 23.59 1.78 5.19
CA LEU A 278 22.30 1.35 4.66
C LEU A 278 22.36 1.03 3.17
N GLY A 279 23.02 1.89 2.36
CA GLY A 279 23.19 1.65 0.93
C GLY A 279 23.96 0.37 0.62
N LYS A 280 25.05 0.11 1.36
CA LYS A 280 25.83 -1.13 1.23
C LYS A 280 25.01 -2.36 1.62
N ARG A 281 24.17 -2.22 2.65
CA ARG A 281 23.26 -3.30 3.07
C ARG A 281 22.23 -3.61 1.98
N MET A 282 21.57 -2.60 1.43
CA MET A 282 20.56 -2.78 0.37
C MET A 282 21.18 -3.39 -0.88
N ALA A 283 22.37 -2.95 -1.29
CA ALA A 283 23.07 -3.46 -2.47
C ALA A 283 23.36 -4.97 -2.40
N ARG A 284 23.56 -5.56 -1.21
CA ARG A 284 23.70 -7.02 -1.05
C ARG A 284 22.47 -7.80 -1.49
N PHE A 285 21.31 -7.14 -1.47
CA PHE A 285 20.02 -7.68 -1.91
C PHE A 285 19.60 -7.14 -3.28
N GLY A 286 20.52 -6.61 -4.07
CA GLY A 286 20.18 -6.04 -5.39
C GLY A 286 19.36 -4.77 -5.34
N LEU A 287 19.14 -4.18 -4.16
CA LEU A 287 18.32 -3.00 -3.97
C LEU A 287 19.17 -1.73 -4.00
N THR A 288 18.72 -0.73 -4.74
CA THR A 288 19.38 0.57 -4.86
C THR A 288 18.55 1.66 -4.21
N LEU A 289 19.16 2.43 -3.30
CA LEU A 289 18.52 3.61 -2.72
C LEU A 289 18.48 4.76 -3.73
N HIS A 290 17.36 5.49 -3.76
CA HIS A 290 17.23 6.67 -4.60
C HIS A 290 18.05 7.83 -4.00
N PRO A 291 19.08 8.37 -4.69
CA PRO A 291 20.00 9.34 -4.10
C PRO A 291 19.30 10.61 -3.61
N ASP A 292 18.40 11.18 -4.42
CA ASP A 292 17.71 12.44 -4.09
C ASP A 292 16.62 12.28 -3.01
N LYS A 293 16.22 11.05 -2.70
CA LYS A 293 15.16 10.77 -1.72
C LYS A 293 15.68 10.07 -0.46
N THR A 294 16.99 9.85 -0.36
CA THR A 294 17.63 9.36 0.86
C THR A 294 18.18 10.55 1.61
N ARG A 295 17.51 10.94 2.69
CA ARG A 295 17.80 12.20 3.40
C ARG A 295 17.69 12.03 4.91
N LEU A 296 18.60 12.65 5.62
CA LEU A 296 18.57 12.77 7.07
C LEU A 296 18.06 14.16 7.46
N PHE A 297 17.04 14.19 8.32
CA PHE A 297 16.41 15.43 8.81
C PHE A 297 16.59 15.57 10.31
N ASP A 298 16.93 16.79 10.78
CA ASP A 298 16.76 17.18 12.16
C ASP A 298 15.27 17.48 12.43
N PHE A 299 14.63 16.57 13.14
CA PHE A 299 13.20 16.65 13.48
C PHE A 299 12.99 16.81 14.99
N ARG A 300 13.96 17.40 15.70
CA ARG A 300 13.84 17.70 17.13
C ARG A 300 12.70 18.66 17.39
N GLN A 301 12.12 18.56 18.57
CA GLN A 301 11.11 19.52 19.02
C GLN A 301 11.74 20.92 19.09
N PRO A 302 11.11 21.97 18.50
CA PRO A 302 11.61 23.32 18.57
C PRO A 302 11.70 23.83 20.01
N PRO A 303 12.65 24.73 20.32
CA PRO A 303 12.69 25.43 21.61
C PRO A 303 11.38 26.20 21.87
N ARG A 304 11.02 26.37 23.14
CA ARG A 304 9.79 27.12 23.53
C ARG A 304 9.83 28.58 23.09
N SER A 305 11.01 29.19 23.03
CA SER A 305 11.27 30.58 22.64
C SER A 305 11.22 30.82 21.13
N GLN A 306 11.20 29.78 20.29
CA GLN A 306 11.23 29.93 18.84
C GLN A 306 9.87 30.46 18.34
N GLY A 307 9.85 31.65 17.75
CA GLY A 307 8.70 32.24 17.08
C GLY A 307 8.33 31.47 15.80
N GLU A 308 7.21 31.80 15.15
CA GLU A 308 6.64 31.08 13.98
C GLU A 308 7.47 31.24 12.67
N GLY A 309 8.71 31.71 12.68
CA GLY A 309 9.43 32.14 11.47
C GLY A 309 10.16 31.04 10.68
N LYS A 310 10.90 30.18 11.32
CA LYS A 310 11.59 29.04 10.65
C LYS A 310 11.41 27.80 11.51
N GLY A 311 10.37 27.04 11.18
CA GLY A 311 10.12 25.74 11.82
C GLY A 311 11.21 24.72 11.50
N PRO A 312 11.31 23.64 12.31
CA PRO A 312 12.19 22.53 12.04
C PRO A 312 11.88 21.89 10.69
N ALA A 313 12.80 21.05 10.22
CA ALA A 313 12.64 20.32 8.98
C ALA A 313 11.26 19.63 8.91
N ILE A 314 10.71 19.58 7.73
CA ILE A 314 9.51 18.80 7.40
C ILE A 314 9.91 17.63 6.55
N PHE A 315 9.25 16.50 6.71
CA PHE A 315 9.46 15.33 5.85
C PHE A 315 8.13 14.74 5.39
N ASP A 316 8.16 13.93 4.34
CA ASP A 316 6.98 13.30 3.76
C ASP A 316 7.00 11.79 4.02
N PHE A 317 5.90 11.23 4.54
CA PHE A 317 5.73 9.80 4.69
C PHE A 317 4.27 9.40 4.49
N LEU A 318 4.00 8.35 3.73
CA LEU A 318 2.67 7.82 3.42
C LEU A 318 1.68 8.88 2.89
N GLY A 319 2.17 9.83 2.09
CA GLY A 319 1.34 10.88 1.52
C GLY A 319 0.99 12.02 2.47
N PHE A 320 1.55 12.02 3.67
CA PHE A 320 1.49 13.10 4.64
C PHE A 320 2.81 13.88 4.67
N THR A 321 2.72 15.18 4.93
CA THR A 321 3.86 16.02 5.34
C THR A 321 3.82 16.20 6.85
N TRP A 322 4.89 15.81 7.52
CA TRP A 322 5.06 15.87 8.96
C TRP A 322 5.70 17.17 9.38
N TYR A 323 5.20 17.77 10.48
CA TYR A 323 5.67 19.07 10.97
C TYR A 323 5.34 19.27 12.45
N TRP A 324 6.05 20.16 13.11
CA TRP A 324 5.75 20.60 14.47
C TRP A 324 4.76 21.76 14.43
N ARG A 325 3.77 21.75 15.32
CA ARG A 325 2.82 22.84 15.53
C ARG A 325 2.69 23.18 17.01
N ARG A 326 2.33 24.41 17.32
CA ARG A 326 1.94 24.82 18.68
C ARG A 326 0.51 24.37 18.97
N THR A 327 0.31 23.82 20.17
CA THR A 327 -1.02 23.54 20.73
C THR A 327 -1.61 24.85 21.27
N ARG A 328 -2.92 24.84 21.60
CA ARG A 328 -3.57 26.00 22.26
C ARG A 328 -2.93 26.36 23.60
N ARG A 329 -2.27 25.40 24.25
CA ARG A 329 -1.55 25.58 25.53
C ARG A 329 -0.10 26.04 25.34
N GLY A 330 0.33 26.39 24.14
CA GLY A 330 1.69 26.86 23.83
C GLY A 330 2.75 25.77 23.72
N SER A 331 2.45 24.51 24.01
CA SER A 331 3.38 23.40 23.84
C SER A 331 3.48 22.94 22.38
N TRP A 332 4.62 22.40 22.00
CA TRP A 332 4.80 21.79 20.67
C TRP A 332 4.19 20.37 20.61
N SER A 333 3.59 20.06 19.49
CA SER A 333 3.06 18.72 19.17
C SER A 333 3.33 18.41 17.71
N VAL A 334 3.74 17.18 17.44
CA VAL A 334 3.87 16.70 16.06
C VAL A 334 2.48 16.57 15.42
N ALA A 335 2.40 16.95 14.17
CA ALA A 335 1.19 16.84 13.37
C ALA A 335 1.55 16.42 11.94
N CYS A 336 0.56 15.88 11.23
CA CYS A 336 0.70 15.60 9.81
C CYS A 336 -0.46 16.23 9.03
N LYS A 337 -0.16 16.68 7.83
CA LYS A 337 -1.14 17.23 6.88
C LYS A 337 -1.00 16.52 5.53
N THR A 338 -2.07 16.52 4.73
CA THR A 338 -1.99 15.99 3.36
C THR A 338 -0.85 16.65 2.58
N ARG A 339 0.04 15.85 2.02
CA ARG A 339 1.13 16.33 1.17
C ARG A 339 0.56 17.18 0.04
N ARG A 340 1.14 18.36 -0.20
CA ARG A 340 0.64 19.36 -1.16
C ARG A 340 0.33 18.75 -2.54
N VAL A 341 1.23 17.93 -3.06
CA VAL A 341 1.05 17.26 -4.36
C VAL A 341 -0.16 16.32 -4.37
N ARG A 342 -0.41 15.59 -3.27
CA ARG A 342 -1.57 14.69 -3.13
C ARG A 342 -2.87 15.48 -3.07
N LEU A 343 -2.90 16.57 -2.30
CA LEU A 343 -4.08 17.44 -2.20
C LEU A 343 -4.41 18.09 -3.55
N SER A 344 -3.40 18.67 -4.22
CA SER A 344 -3.57 19.28 -5.55
C SER A 344 -4.06 18.28 -6.59
N ARG A 345 -3.57 17.03 -6.54
CA ARG A 345 -4.03 15.95 -7.42
C ARG A 345 -5.50 15.61 -7.15
N ALA A 346 -5.90 15.47 -5.89
CA ALA A 346 -7.28 15.17 -5.52
C ALA A 346 -8.24 16.26 -6.00
N ILE A 347 -7.87 17.53 -5.82
CA ILE A 347 -8.63 18.69 -6.30
C ILE A 347 -8.74 18.68 -7.83
N ARG A 348 -7.63 18.48 -8.54
CA ARG A 348 -7.61 18.43 -10.01
C ARG A 348 -8.46 17.28 -10.54
N SER A 349 -8.30 16.08 -9.97
CA SER A 349 -9.10 14.90 -10.34
C SER A 349 -10.60 15.11 -10.14
N ALA A 350 -11.01 15.76 -9.03
CA ALA A 350 -12.40 16.09 -8.80
C ALA A 350 -12.93 17.14 -9.80
N SER A 351 -12.13 18.16 -10.11
CA SER A 351 -12.49 19.19 -11.10
C SER A 351 -12.62 18.61 -12.50
N GLU A 352 -11.69 17.75 -12.90
CA GLU A 352 -11.72 17.07 -14.20
C GLU A 352 -12.91 16.13 -14.29
N TRP A 353 -13.20 15.38 -13.23
CA TRP A 353 -14.39 14.54 -13.18
C TRP A 353 -15.68 15.36 -13.35
N CYS A 354 -15.80 16.52 -12.67
CA CYS A 354 -16.94 17.44 -12.85
C CYS A 354 -17.06 17.93 -14.30
N ARG A 355 -15.91 18.19 -14.97
CA ARG A 355 -15.87 18.62 -16.36
C ARG A 355 -16.43 17.56 -17.30
N CYS A 356 -15.93 16.34 -17.19
CA CYS A 356 -16.29 15.23 -18.06
C CYS A 356 -17.74 14.75 -17.84
N HIS A 357 -18.24 14.85 -16.59
CA HIS A 357 -19.55 14.31 -16.20
C HIS A 357 -20.59 15.40 -15.91
N ARG A 358 -20.37 16.65 -16.39
CA ARG A 358 -21.30 17.75 -16.17
C ARG A 358 -22.71 17.51 -16.74
N HIS A 359 -22.83 16.62 -17.72
CA HIS A 359 -24.10 16.24 -18.36
C HIS A 359 -24.99 15.31 -17.51
N LEU A 360 -24.39 14.59 -16.54
CA LEU A 360 -25.12 13.66 -15.69
C LEU A 360 -26.15 14.36 -14.79
N PRO A 361 -27.20 13.67 -14.34
CA PRO A 361 -28.13 14.17 -13.32
C PRO A 361 -27.37 14.61 -12.05
N VAL A 362 -27.87 15.68 -11.39
CA VAL A 362 -27.22 16.23 -10.17
C VAL A 362 -27.08 15.18 -9.08
N LYS A 363 -28.09 14.32 -8.90
CA LYS A 363 -28.07 13.22 -7.92
C LYS A 363 -26.88 12.27 -8.12
N GLU A 364 -26.59 11.91 -9.35
CA GLU A 364 -25.45 11.03 -9.70
C GLU A 364 -24.13 11.75 -9.47
N GLN A 365 -24.03 13.03 -9.88
CA GLN A 365 -22.84 13.84 -9.62
C GLN A 365 -22.57 13.96 -8.13
N HIS A 366 -23.62 14.27 -7.33
CA HIS A 366 -23.50 14.33 -5.87
C HIS A 366 -22.98 13.01 -5.28
N ALA A 367 -23.58 11.87 -5.65
CA ALA A 367 -23.17 10.56 -5.15
C ALA A 367 -21.70 10.24 -5.47
N ALA A 368 -21.23 10.59 -6.68
CA ALA A 368 -19.84 10.39 -7.08
C ALA A 368 -18.86 11.32 -6.32
N LEU A 369 -19.20 12.60 -6.16
CA LEU A 369 -18.40 13.56 -5.40
C LEU A 369 -18.36 13.20 -3.92
N LYS A 370 -19.48 12.81 -3.33
CA LYS A 370 -19.57 12.34 -1.94
C LYS A 370 -18.64 11.16 -1.70
N ARG A 371 -18.63 10.15 -2.58
CA ARG A 371 -17.71 8.99 -2.48
C ARG A 371 -16.25 9.40 -2.57
N ARG A 372 -15.88 10.32 -3.48
CA ARG A 372 -14.50 10.81 -3.64
C ARG A 372 -14.02 11.58 -2.41
N ILE A 373 -14.85 12.48 -1.89
CA ILE A 373 -14.54 13.27 -0.68
C ILE A 373 -14.42 12.34 0.53
N GLN A 374 -15.38 11.42 0.71
CA GLN A 374 -15.35 10.47 1.82
C GLN A 374 -14.13 9.54 1.77
N GLY A 375 -13.76 9.04 0.58
CA GLY A 375 -12.54 8.25 0.40
C GLY A 375 -11.28 9.04 0.80
N HIS A 376 -11.23 10.34 0.46
CA HIS A 376 -10.13 11.20 0.90
C HIS A 376 -10.13 11.40 2.42
N PHE A 377 -11.29 11.57 3.05
CA PHE A 377 -11.40 11.70 4.51
C PHE A 377 -11.01 10.43 5.24
N ASN A 378 -11.40 9.27 4.72
CA ASN A 378 -11.07 7.98 5.33
C ASN A 378 -9.55 7.77 5.42
N TYR A 379 -8.78 8.28 4.46
CA TYR A 379 -7.31 8.17 4.48
C TYR A 379 -6.64 9.38 5.17
N PHE A 380 -7.01 10.60 4.80
CA PHE A 380 -6.34 11.82 5.25
C PHE A 380 -7.01 12.50 6.45
N GLY A 381 -8.10 11.95 6.97
CA GLY A 381 -8.85 12.51 8.09
C GLY A 381 -8.20 12.28 9.45
N VAL A 382 -6.95 12.69 9.62
CA VAL A 382 -6.16 12.52 10.84
C VAL A 382 -6.02 13.83 11.63
N ASN A 383 -5.70 13.73 12.92
CA ASN A 383 -5.44 14.89 13.77
C ASN A 383 -4.39 15.83 13.15
N GLY A 384 -4.68 17.13 13.13
CA GLY A 384 -3.81 18.14 12.53
C GLY A 384 -4.11 18.47 11.07
N ASN A 385 -4.88 17.65 10.35
CA ASN A 385 -5.11 17.81 8.90
C ASN A 385 -6.44 18.48 8.51
N ILE A 386 -7.23 18.95 9.46
CA ILE A 386 -8.57 19.53 9.18
C ILE A 386 -8.51 20.68 8.15
N GLY A 387 -7.44 21.47 8.12
CA GLY A 387 -7.23 22.55 7.14
C GLY A 387 -7.21 22.07 5.70
N SER A 388 -6.45 20.98 5.41
CA SER A 388 -6.39 20.38 4.07
C SER A 388 -7.74 19.78 3.64
N LEU A 389 -8.49 19.19 4.59
CA LEU A 389 -9.81 18.62 4.32
C LEU A 389 -10.82 19.73 3.98
N LYS A 390 -10.80 20.84 4.72
CA LYS A 390 -11.63 22.04 4.41
C LYS A 390 -11.29 22.60 3.04
N GLN A 391 -10.00 22.73 2.72
CA GLN A 391 -9.52 23.18 1.41
C GLN A 391 -10.02 22.28 0.28
N LEU A 392 -9.95 20.95 0.43
CA LEU A 392 -10.46 20.01 -0.56
C LEU A 392 -11.94 20.26 -0.84
N VAL A 393 -12.78 20.27 0.20
CA VAL A 393 -14.24 20.46 0.04
C VAL A 393 -14.56 21.81 -0.59
N ALA A 394 -13.91 22.90 -0.17
CA ALA A 394 -14.10 24.20 -0.74
C ALA A 394 -13.76 24.23 -2.24
N GLN A 395 -12.66 23.60 -2.66
CA GLN A 395 -12.25 23.55 -4.05
C GLN A 395 -13.15 22.62 -4.90
N VAL A 396 -13.61 21.50 -4.35
CA VAL A 396 -14.60 20.62 -5.01
C VAL A 396 -15.91 21.37 -5.20
N ARG A 397 -16.41 22.08 -4.17
CA ARG A 397 -17.61 22.93 -4.24
C ARG A 397 -17.52 23.96 -5.36
N ARG A 398 -16.37 24.69 -5.44
CA ARG A 398 -16.11 25.68 -6.51
C ARG A 398 -16.09 25.02 -7.90
N SER A 399 -15.44 23.86 -8.02
CA SER A 399 -15.36 23.13 -9.29
C SER A 399 -16.73 22.62 -9.72
N TRP A 400 -17.54 22.11 -8.80
CA TRP A 400 -18.87 21.60 -9.11
C TRP A 400 -19.79 22.74 -9.58
N HIS A 401 -19.83 23.86 -8.86
CA HIS A 401 -20.55 25.07 -9.29
C HIS A 401 -20.11 25.53 -10.69
N LYS A 402 -18.79 25.68 -10.91
CA LYS A 402 -18.22 26.07 -12.22
C LYS A 402 -18.71 25.18 -13.36
N TRP A 403 -18.70 23.87 -13.19
CA TRP A 403 -19.03 22.95 -14.27
C TRP A 403 -20.55 22.74 -14.46
N LEU A 404 -21.36 22.91 -13.42
CA LEU A 404 -22.81 23.02 -13.55
C LEU A 404 -23.22 24.25 -14.37
N ASN A 405 -22.56 25.38 -14.16
CA ASN A 405 -22.75 26.58 -14.95
C ASN A 405 -22.36 26.44 -16.44
N ARG A 406 -21.58 25.42 -16.77
CA ARG A 406 -21.12 25.15 -18.15
C ARG A 406 -21.84 23.97 -18.80
N ARG A 407 -23.02 23.61 -18.31
CA ARG A 407 -23.87 22.58 -18.92
C ARG A 407 -24.48 23.04 -20.23
N SER A 408 -24.86 24.31 -20.29
CA SER A 408 -25.40 24.95 -21.49
C SER A 408 -25.00 26.43 -21.50
N GLN A 409 -25.11 27.07 -22.66
CA GLN A 409 -24.85 28.51 -22.79
C GLN A 409 -25.83 29.37 -21.99
N ARG A 410 -27.02 28.84 -21.71
CA ARG A 410 -28.09 29.52 -20.94
C ARG A 410 -28.06 29.24 -19.45
N ALA A 411 -27.18 28.34 -18.98
CA ALA A 411 -27.07 28.02 -17.56
C ALA A 411 -26.55 29.23 -16.76
N ARG A 412 -27.38 29.72 -15.85
CA ARG A 412 -27.04 30.82 -14.92
C ARG A 412 -27.31 30.36 -13.49
N LEU A 413 -26.43 29.52 -12.97
CA LEU A 413 -26.48 29.07 -11.60
C LEU A 413 -25.73 30.06 -10.71
N THR A 414 -26.46 30.93 -10.00
CA THR A 414 -25.89 31.83 -9.00
C THR A 414 -25.37 31.05 -7.80
N TRP A 415 -24.50 31.67 -6.97
CA TRP A 415 -24.06 31.05 -5.74
C TRP A 415 -25.19 30.82 -4.74
N GLU A 416 -26.21 31.65 -4.74
CA GLU A 416 -27.40 31.51 -3.92
C GLU A 416 -28.16 30.23 -4.30
N ARG A 417 -28.56 30.09 -5.57
CA ARG A 417 -29.22 28.89 -6.09
C ARG A 417 -28.36 27.63 -5.92
N PHE A 418 -27.06 27.77 -6.03
CA PHE A 418 -26.15 26.65 -5.73
C PHE A 418 -26.12 26.34 -4.23
N GLY A 419 -26.28 27.34 -3.36
CA GLY A 419 -26.50 27.14 -1.93
C GLY A 419 -27.73 26.31 -1.63
N ASP A 420 -28.85 26.58 -2.32
CA ASP A 420 -30.08 25.81 -2.21
C ASP A 420 -29.85 24.35 -2.65
N LEU A 421 -29.25 24.16 -3.83
CA LEU A 421 -28.87 22.84 -4.30
C LEU A 421 -28.00 22.08 -3.31
N LEU A 422 -27.10 22.75 -2.61
CA LEU A 422 -26.27 22.11 -1.57
C LEU A 422 -27.05 21.77 -0.29
N ARG A 423 -28.23 22.33 -0.05
CA ARG A 423 -29.13 21.89 1.04
C ARG A 423 -29.74 20.53 0.71
N ASP A 424 -30.16 20.34 -0.56
CA ASP A 424 -30.72 19.07 -1.03
C ASP A 424 -29.64 18.00 -1.25
N PHE A 425 -28.46 18.42 -1.73
CA PHE A 425 -27.32 17.57 -2.05
C PHE A 425 -26.04 17.96 -1.27
N PRO A 426 -26.02 17.78 0.07
CA PRO A 426 -24.92 18.24 0.90
C PRO A 426 -23.63 17.45 0.66
N LEU A 427 -22.54 18.18 0.43
CA LEU A 427 -21.21 17.57 0.40
C LEU A 427 -20.75 17.21 1.83
N PRO A 428 -19.91 16.15 1.99
CA PRO A 428 -19.45 15.71 3.30
C PRO A 428 -18.74 16.84 4.07
N THR A 429 -19.12 17.02 5.33
CA THR A 429 -18.44 17.98 6.23
C THR A 429 -17.05 17.49 6.60
N PRO A 430 -16.02 18.33 6.50
CA PRO A 430 -14.65 17.97 6.88
C PRO A 430 -14.58 17.54 8.34
N ARG A 431 -14.13 16.31 8.58
CA ARG A 431 -14.01 15.73 9.92
C ARG A 431 -12.75 14.88 10.07
N ILE A 432 -12.25 14.78 11.29
CA ILE A 432 -11.21 13.83 11.65
C ILE A 432 -11.88 12.46 11.84
N VAL A 433 -11.32 11.45 11.19
CA VAL A 433 -11.84 10.07 11.17
C VAL A 433 -10.97 9.16 12.05
N VAL A 434 -9.65 9.42 12.07
CA VAL A 434 -8.68 8.60 12.78
C VAL A 434 -7.86 9.44 13.74
N SER A 435 -7.80 9.04 15.02
CA SER A 435 -6.82 9.61 15.96
C SER A 435 -5.46 8.94 15.77
N ILE A 436 -4.42 9.77 15.64
CA ILE A 436 -3.01 9.34 15.57
C ILE A 436 -2.23 9.64 16.85
N TRP A 437 -2.89 10.16 17.89
CA TRP A 437 -2.27 10.54 19.18
C TRP A 437 -2.57 9.56 20.30
N ARG A 438 -3.20 8.42 19.99
CA ARG A 438 -3.49 7.35 20.94
C ARG A 438 -2.68 6.11 20.62
#